data_3d75b38c8136ef91d078c124ea4ab164
#
_entry.id   3d75b38c8136ef91d078c124ea4ab164
#
_cell.length_a   1.000
_cell.length_b   1.000
_cell.length_c   1.000
_cell.angle_alpha   90.00
_cell.angle_beta   90.00
_cell.angle_gamma   90.00
#
_symmetry.space_group_name_H-M   'P 1'
#
loop_
_entity.id
_entity.type
_entity.pdbx_description
1 polymer ?
#
loop_
_entity_poly.entity_id
_entity_poly.type
_entity_poly.pdbx_seq_one_letter_code
_entity_poly.pdbx_strand_id
1 'polypeptide(L)'
;MCIRDSFPRLGERLEQRADTLSGGERQMLAIGRALMSKPKLLLLDEPSLGLAPLIIEQIFQTIRGIVDTMNLTVVLVEQNAMGALKIADTAVVLNLGRVAISGSAADLIADPAVRTAYLGY
;
A
#
# COMPACT_ATOMS: atom_id res chain seq x y z
N MET A 1 -3.76 -12.14 15.37
CA MET A 1 -4.44 -11.82 14.07
C MET A 1 -4.27 -13.01 13.14
N CYS A 2 -5.33 -13.51 12.60
CA CYS A 2 -5.28 -14.54 11.55
C CYS A 2 -5.14 -13.83 10.19
N ILE A 3 -4.21 -14.26 9.33
CA ILE A 3 -4.04 -13.69 7.99
C ILE A 3 -5.35 -13.78 7.17
N ARG A 4 -6.16 -14.81 7.40
CA ARG A 4 -7.47 -14.95 6.77
C ARG A 4 -8.42 -13.80 7.10
N ASP A 5 -8.36 -13.27 8.33
CA ASP A 5 -9.21 -12.14 8.75
C ASP A 5 -8.78 -10.84 8.08
N SER A 6 -7.47 -10.69 7.80
CA SER A 6 -6.93 -9.53 7.09
C SER A 6 -7.17 -9.59 5.57
N PHE A 7 -7.33 -10.80 5.03
CA PHE A 7 -7.53 -11.05 3.61
C PHE A 7 -8.73 -11.98 3.37
N PRO A 8 -9.98 -11.52 3.62
CA PRO A 8 -11.16 -12.39 3.55
C PRO A 8 -11.32 -13.10 2.19
N ARG A 9 -10.99 -12.40 1.10
CA ARG A 9 -11.05 -12.97 -0.26
C ARG A 9 -10.15 -14.18 -0.45
N LEU A 10 -8.97 -14.18 0.19
CA LEU A 10 -8.09 -15.34 0.18
C LEU A 10 -8.64 -16.48 1.04
N GLY A 11 -9.29 -16.15 2.15
CA GLY A 11 -9.96 -17.10 3.01
C GLY A 11 -11.08 -17.89 2.29
N GLU A 12 -11.80 -17.24 1.38
CA GLU A 12 -12.86 -17.84 0.54
C GLU A 12 -12.30 -18.77 -0.55
N ARG A 13 -11.00 -18.72 -0.86
CA ARG A 13 -10.36 -19.35 -2.02
C ARG A 13 -9.19 -20.26 -1.66
N LEU A 14 -9.24 -20.89 -0.50
CA LEU A 14 -8.14 -21.73 0.03
C LEU A 14 -7.78 -22.90 -0.88
N GLU A 15 -8.75 -23.48 -1.59
CA GLU A 15 -8.56 -24.62 -2.51
C GLU A 15 -8.19 -24.16 -3.93
N GLN A 16 -8.21 -22.84 -4.19
CA GLN A 16 -7.90 -22.31 -5.53
C GLN A 16 -6.39 -22.21 -5.73
N ARG A 17 -5.92 -22.57 -6.92
CA ARG A 17 -4.52 -22.42 -7.30
C ARG A 17 -4.14 -20.94 -7.41
N ALA A 18 -2.98 -20.57 -6.89
CA ALA A 18 -2.52 -19.18 -6.83
C ALA A 18 -2.34 -18.55 -8.23
N ASP A 19 -2.02 -19.33 -9.24
CA ASP A 19 -1.88 -18.87 -10.63
C ASP A 19 -3.22 -18.47 -11.28
N THR A 20 -4.34 -18.90 -10.72
CA THR A 20 -5.69 -18.56 -11.19
C THR A 20 -6.33 -17.37 -10.46
N LEU A 21 -5.64 -16.79 -9.47
CA LEU A 21 -6.09 -15.61 -8.73
C LEU A 21 -6.05 -14.35 -9.61
N SER A 22 -6.94 -13.39 -9.33
CA SER A 22 -6.87 -12.05 -9.94
C SER A 22 -5.58 -11.31 -9.55
N GLY A 23 -5.24 -10.24 -10.28
CA GLY A 23 -4.06 -9.42 -9.96
C GLY A 23 -4.07 -8.91 -8.53
N GLY A 24 -5.20 -8.37 -8.07
CA GLY A 24 -5.35 -7.90 -6.68
C GLY A 24 -5.26 -9.00 -5.64
N GLU A 25 -5.87 -10.16 -5.90
CA GLU A 25 -5.77 -11.32 -5.02
C GLU A 25 -4.34 -11.85 -4.93
N ARG A 26 -3.57 -11.84 -6.03
CA ARG A 26 -2.14 -12.18 -6.01
C ARG A 26 -1.32 -11.22 -5.19
N GLN A 27 -1.60 -9.91 -5.27
CA GLN A 27 -0.94 -8.91 -4.42
C GLN A 27 -1.25 -9.13 -2.94
N MET A 28 -2.50 -9.38 -2.59
CA MET A 28 -2.91 -9.72 -1.22
C MET A 28 -2.23 -10.99 -0.73
N LEU A 29 -2.08 -12.00 -1.57
CA LEU A 29 -1.36 -13.24 -1.26
C LEU A 29 0.13 -12.96 -0.99
N ALA A 30 0.78 -12.13 -1.80
CA ALA A 30 2.18 -11.76 -1.62
C ALA A 30 2.41 -11.03 -0.29
N ILE A 31 1.55 -10.05 0.04
CA ILE A 31 1.59 -9.35 1.32
C ILE A 31 1.34 -10.33 2.48
N GLY A 32 0.32 -11.17 2.38
CA GLY A 32 0.01 -12.18 3.40
C GLY A 32 1.17 -13.14 3.67
N ARG A 33 1.85 -13.59 2.63
CA ARG A 33 3.06 -14.44 2.76
C ARG A 33 4.19 -13.72 3.49
N ALA A 34 4.44 -12.45 3.16
CA ALA A 34 5.46 -11.65 3.85
C ALA A 34 5.15 -11.50 5.34
N LEU A 35 3.87 -11.32 5.69
CA LEU A 35 3.43 -11.19 7.08
C LEU A 35 3.57 -12.47 7.91
N MET A 36 3.63 -13.64 7.26
CA MET A 36 3.84 -14.93 7.95
C MET A 36 5.17 -14.99 8.72
N SER A 37 6.18 -14.24 8.28
CA SER A 37 7.48 -14.14 8.97
C SER A 37 7.43 -13.25 10.22
N LYS A 38 6.30 -12.61 10.51
CA LYS A 38 6.11 -11.64 11.60
C LYS A 38 7.17 -10.52 11.55
N PRO A 39 7.29 -9.80 10.43
CA PRO A 39 8.31 -8.77 10.26
C PRO A 39 8.04 -7.57 11.16
N LYS A 40 9.08 -6.81 11.49
CA LYS A 40 8.97 -5.48 12.10
C LYS A 40 8.91 -4.38 11.04
N LEU A 41 9.42 -4.66 9.85
CA LEU A 41 9.45 -3.76 8.70
C LEU A 41 9.00 -4.52 7.46
N LEU A 42 8.02 -3.96 6.74
CA LEU A 42 7.55 -4.46 5.45
C LEU A 42 7.88 -3.44 4.36
N LEU A 43 8.52 -3.89 3.30
CA LEU A 43 8.83 -3.08 2.13
C LEU A 43 7.89 -3.47 1.00
N LEU A 44 7.16 -2.49 0.44
CA LEU A 44 6.22 -2.68 -0.67
C LEU A 44 6.62 -1.76 -1.82
N ASP A 45 6.87 -2.34 -2.98
CA ASP A 45 7.24 -1.63 -4.19
C ASP A 45 6.10 -1.72 -5.21
N GLU A 46 5.45 -0.60 -5.46
CA GLU A 46 4.34 -0.41 -6.41
C GLU A 46 3.25 -1.50 -6.31
N PRO A 47 2.69 -1.80 -5.12
CA PRO A 47 1.70 -2.86 -4.98
C PRO A 47 0.39 -2.59 -5.73
N SER A 48 0.15 -1.35 -6.17
CA SER A 48 -1.06 -0.98 -6.94
C SER A 48 -0.89 -1.11 -8.46
N LEU A 49 0.31 -1.38 -8.95
CA LEU A 49 0.62 -1.36 -10.37
C LEU A 49 -0.26 -2.33 -11.18
N GLY A 50 -0.90 -1.80 -12.23
CA GLY A 50 -1.72 -2.59 -13.15
C GLY A 50 -3.07 -3.05 -12.61
N LEU A 51 -3.52 -2.52 -11.48
CA LEU A 51 -4.78 -2.89 -10.84
C LEU A 51 -5.89 -1.87 -11.11
N ALA A 52 -7.14 -2.32 -11.05
CA ALA A 52 -8.30 -1.44 -11.14
C ALA A 52 -8.41 -0.51 -9.91
N PRO A 53 -8.93 0.72 -10.06
CA PRO A 53 -8.98 1.72 -8.98
C PRO A 53 -9.61 1.21 -7.67
N LEU A 54 -10.70 0.46 -7.77
CA LEU A 54 -11.38 -0.10 -6.59
C LEU A 54 -10.49 -1.10 -5.84
N ILE A 55 -9.72 -1.90 -6.57
CA ILE A 55 -8.79 -2.88 -5.98
C ILE A 55 -7.61 -2.18 -5.32
N ILE A 56 -7.11 -1.10 -5.93
CA ILE A 56 -6.06 -0.25 -5.35
C ILE A 56 -6.50 0.28 -3.99
N GLU A 57 -7.71 0.83 -3.92
CA GLU A 57 -8.26 1.35 -2.67
C GLU A 57 -8.37 0.26 -1.59
N GLN A 58 -8.85 -0.93 -1.96
CA GLN A 58 -8.92 -2.07 -1.04
C GLN A 58 -7.54 -2.49 -0.52
N ILE A 59 -6.52 -2.53 -1.38
CA ILE A 59 -5.14 -2.86 -0.98
C ILE A 59 -4.61 -1.81 0.01
N PHE A 60 -4.78 -0.53 -0.28
CA PHE A 60 -4.31 0.54 0.59
C PHE A 60 -5.00 0.51 1.96
N GLN A 61 -6.32 0.30 2.00
CA GLN A 61 -7.05 0.14 3.26
C GLN A 61 -6.57 -1.08 4.04
N THR A 62 -6.29 -2.19 3.36
CA THR A 62 -5.74 -3.39 3.98
C THR A 62 -4.36 -3.13 4.58
N ILE A 63 -3.47 -2.45 3.85
CA ILE A 63 -2.12 -2.08 4.35
C ILE A 63 -2.26 -1.20 5.61
N ARG A 64 -3.11 -0.19 5.59
CA ARG A 64 -3.33 0.68 6.76
C ARG A 64 -3.85 -0.12 7.96
N GLY A 65 -4.85 -0.98 7.75
CA GLY A 65 -5.38 -1.84 8.81
C GLY A 65 -4.32 -2.77 9.42
N ILE A 66 -3.41 -3.30 8.62
CA ILE A 66 -2.30 -4.14 9.09
C ILE A 66 -1.31 -3.33 9.94
N VAL A 67 -0.96 -2.12 9.49
CA VAL A 67 -0.08 -1.21 10.25
C VAL A 67 -0.67 -0.96 11.63
N ASP A 68 -1.94 -0.60 11.69
CA ASP A 68 -2.61 -0.23 12.94
C ASP A 68 -2.79 -1.43 13.90
N THR A 69 -3.06 -2.62 13.37
CA THR A 69 -3.33 -3.81 14.21
C THR A 69 -2.07 -4.57 14.62
N MET A 70 -1.02 -4.56 13.78
CA MET A 70 0.21 -5.31 14.05
C MET A 70 1.36 -4.46 14.59
N ASN A 71 1.17 -3.17 14.74
CA ASN A 71 2.25 -2.22 15.08
C ASN A 71 3.46 -2.40 14.14
N LEU A 72 3.18 -2.52 12.85
CA LEU A 72 4.15 -2.80 11.79
C LEU A 72 4.61 -1.48 11.15
N THR A 73 5.90 -1.36 10.91
CA THR A 73 6.43 -0.29 10.06
C THR A 73 6.37 -0.73 8.60
N VAL A 74 5.82 0.13 7.74
CA VAL A 74 5.75 -0.12 6.30
C VAL A 74 6.45 1.01 5.55
N VAL A 75 7.32 0.66 4.60
CA VAL A 75 7.83 1.56 3.58
C VAL A 75 7.15 1.20 2.27
N LEU A 76 6.38 2.15 1.75
CA LEU A 76 5.59 2.00 0.52
C LEU A 76 6.19 2.89 -0.57
N VAL A 77 6.58 2.30 -1.68
CA VAL A 77 6.96 3.02 -2.91
C VAL A 77 5.77 2.96 -3.87
N GLU A 78 5.29 4.12 -4.31
CA GLU A 78 4.11 4.23 -5.16
C GLU A 78 4.17 5.39 -6.13
N GLN A 79 3.64 5.20 -7.33
CA GLN A 79 3.37 6.27 -8.29
C GLN A 79 1.99 6.90 -8.03
N ASN A 80 1.04 6.15 -7.48
CA ASN A 80 -0.25 6.68 -7.04
C ASN A 80 -0.07 7.49 -5.75
N ALA A 81 0.48 8.70 -5.90
CA ALA A 81 0.87 9.56 -4.78
C ALA A 81 -0.30 9.88 -3.84
N MET A 82 -1.48 10.22 -4.39
CA MET A 82 -2.65 10.53 -3.55
C MET A 82 -3.16 9.33 -2.77
N GLY A 83 -3.18 8.15 -3.38
CA GLY A 83 -3.58 6.93 -2.69
C GLY A 83 -2.61 6.58 -1.55
N ALA A 84 -1.31 6.67 -1.81
CA ALA A 84 -0.26 6.42 -0.82
C ALA A 84 -0.30 7.43 0.34
N LEU A 85 -0.42 8.72 0.04
CA LEU A 85 -0.47 9.78 1.05
C LEU A 85 -1.67 9.66 2.00
N LYS A 86 -2.81 9.18 1.51
CA LYS A 86 -4.01 8.98 2.35
C LYS A 86 -3.82 7.93 3.45
N ILE A 87 -2.89 7.00 3.27
CA ILE A 87 -2.62 5.93 4.24
C ILE A 87 -1.29 6.09 4.97
N ALA A 88 -0.44 7.02 4.53
CA ALA A 88 0.88 7.24 5.10
C ALA A 88 0.84 8.21 6.30
N ASP A 89 1.77 8.05 7.22
CA ASP A 89 2.02 9.01 8.30
C ASP A 89 2.98 10.10 7.83
N THR A 90 4.05 9.70 7.14
CA THR A 90 5.06 10.59 6.54
C THR A 90 5.35 10.17 5.12
N ALA A 91 5.83 11.09 4.31
CA ALA A 91 6.20 10.78 2.93
C ALA A 91 7.44 11.56 2.46
N VAL A 92 8.10 10.97 1.47
CA VAL A 92 9.21 11.54 0.72
C VAL A 92 8.84 11.51 -0.76
N VAL A 93 8.84 12.67 -1.41
CA VAL A 93 8.62 12.77 -2.86
C VAL A 93 9.97 12.81 -3.55
N LEU A 94 10.17 11.86 -4.46
CA LEU A 94 11.36 11.80 -5.31
C LEU A 94 11.06 12.39 -6.69
N ASN A 95 11.98 13.20 -7.19
CA ASN A 95 11.95 13.73 -8.54
C ASN A 95 13.35 13.56 -9.16
N LEU A 96 13.44 12.88 -10.30
CA LEU A 96 14.70 12.59 -11.00
C LEU A 96 15.80 12.03 -10.07
N GLY A 97 15.42 11.10 -9.20
CA GLY A 97 16.33 10.42 -8.27
C GLY A 97 16.80 11.27 -7.09
N ARG A 98 16.19 12.43 -6.86
CA ARG A 98 16.49 13.32 -5.72
C ARG A 98 15.27 13.54 -4.87
N VAL A 99 15.48 13.76 -3.58
CA VAL A 99 14.40 14.17 -2.66
C VAL A 99 13.98 15.59 -3.03
N ALA A 100 12.74 15.73 -3.50
CA ALA A 100 12.14 17.02 -3.81
C ALA A 100 11.50 17.66 -2.59
N ILE A 101 10.76 16.86 -1.81
CA ILE A 101 10.08 17.29 -0.58
C ILE A 101 9.89 16.10 0.35
N SER A 102 9.85 16.37 1.66
CA SER A 102 9.51 15.38 2.68
C SER A 102 8.74 16.04 3.82
N GLY A 103 7.88 15.28 4.48
CA GLY A 103 7.09 15.80 5.59
C GLY A 103 5.97 14.87 6.02
N SER A 104 5.07 15.36 6.87
CA SER A 104 3.86 14.62 7.20
C SER A 104 2.98 14.47 5.97
N ALA A 105 2.32 13.33 5.82
CA ALA A 105 1.43 13.11 4.69
C ALA A 105 0.28 14.14 4.66
N ALA A 106 -0.23 14.52 5.82
CA ALA A 106 -1.29 15.52 5.94
C ALA A 106 -0.85 16.90 5.41
N ASP A 107 0.36 17.35 5.76
CA ASP A 107 0.90 18.63 5.28
C ASP A 107 1.13 18.60 3.77
N LEU A 108 1.65 17.50 3.24
CA LEU A 108 1.88 17.35 1.80
C LEU A 108 0.57 17.34 0.99
N ILE A 109 -0.48 16.73 1.52
CA ILE A 109 -1.83 16.75 0.89
C ILE A 109 -2.40 18.17 0.91
N ALA A 110 -2.18 18.92 1.99
CA ALA A 110 -2.73 20.27 2.16
C ALA A 110 -2.00 21.33 1.33
N ASP A 111 -0.75 21.09 0.94
CA ASP A 111 0.08 22.05 0.20
C ASP A 111 -0.34 22.15 -1.28
N PRO A 112 -0.86 23.32 -1.74
CA PRO A 112 -1.26 23.50 -3.15
C PRO A 112 -0.11 23.34 -4.14
N ALA A 113 1.12 23.72 -3.77
CA ALA A 113 2.29 23.60 -4.64
C ALA A 113 2.66 22.13 -4.86
N VAL A 114 2.59 21.32 -3.80
CA VAL A 114 2.80 19.87 -3.87
C VAL A 114 1.73 19.20 -4.73
N ARG A 115 0.47 19.57 -4.54
CA ARG A 115 -0.65 19.06 -5.33
C ARG A 115 -0.46 19.33 -6.81
N THR A 116 -0.14 20.55 -7.18
CA THR A 116 0.07 20.94 -8.58
C THR A 116 1.30 20.27 -9.19
N ALA A 117 2.41 20.22 -8.47
CA ALA A 117 3.68 19.73 -9.01
C ALA A 117 3.78 18.19 -9.06
N TYR A 118 3.17 17.49 -8.09
CA TYR A 118 3.42 16.05 -7.87
C TYR A 118 2.17 15.18 -7.75
N LEU A 119 1.00 15.75 -7.50
CA LEU A 119 -0.23 14.96 -7.27
C LEU A 119 -1.21 14.99 -8.47
N GLY A 120 -0.88 15.71 -9.54
CA GLY A 120 -1.63 15.68 -10.79
C GLY A 120 -2.93 16.49 -10.80
N TYR A 121 -3.00 17.59 -10.05
CA TYR A 121 -4.15 18.54 -10.03
C TYR A 121 -3.76 19.86 -10.65
#